data_39f1bb274e447deb6d20b65cddc71d65
#
_entry.id   39f1bb274e447deb6d20b65cddc71d65
#
_cell.length_a   1.000
_cell.length_b   1.000
_cell.length_c   1.000
_cell.angle_alpha   90.00
_cell.angle_beta   90.00
_cell.angle_gamma   90.00
#
_symmetry.space_group_name_H-M   'P 1'
#
loop_
_entity.id
_entity.type
_entity.pdbx_description
1 polymer ?
#
loop_
_entity_poly.entity_id
_entity_poly.type
_entity_poly.pdbx_seq_one_letter_code
_entity_poly.pdbx_strand_id
1 'polypeptide(L)'
;MRTTTWAAWLSAKRRRSTEMAVPAPAQAVQAFDTRTFRDAVGRFATGVAFVTAAPAGEPAGLIVNSLASVSLEPALVSFCPSRSSLTWSRMRRARRFGVNVLGRQHQRFAVRATPAGADRFAGLEWELGRGGVPLLTDALASLECEIVAEHPAGDHWIVVGRVDDLRVSPINEPLVFLAGAFRTVQYGQS
;
A
#
# COMPACT_ATOMS: atom_id res chain seq x y z
N MET A 1 -14.28 -43.88 17.09
CA MET A 1 -13.90 -42.46 17.02
C MET A 1 -12.50 -42.35 16.41
N ARG A 2 -12.37 -41.96 15.16
CA ARG A 2 -11.08 -41.79 14.48
C ARG A 2 -10.69 -40.33 14.54
N THR A 3 -9.70 -39.98 15.33
CA THR A 3 -9.10 -38.66 15.42
C THR A 3 -8.27 -38.40 14.15
N THR A 4 -8.82 -37.62 13.25
CA THR A 4 -8.10 -37.14 12.07
C THR A 4 -7.11 -36.09 12.54
N THR A 5 -5.82 -36.40 12.57
CA THR A 5 -4.77 -35.51 13.01
C THR A 5 -4.57 -34.38 12.00
N TRP A 6 -4.44 -33.15 12.51
CA TRP A 6 -4.13 -31.92 11.79
C TRP A 6 -2.96 -32.03 10.77
N ALA A 7 -2.01 -32.92 11.04
CA ALA A 7 -0.88 -33.22 10.15
C ALA A 7 -1.30 -33.81 8.79
N ALA A 8 -2.38 -34.58 8.74
CA ALA A 8 -2.88 -35.16 7.47
C ALA A 8 -3.52 -34.12 6.55
N TRP A 9 -4.09 -33.05 7.12
CA TRP A 9 -4.67 -31.94 6.36
C TRP A 9 -3.60 -31.05 5.69
N LEU A 10 -2.45 -30.85 6.35
CA LEU A 10 -1.32 -30.08 5.81
C LEU A 10 -0.60 -30.79 4.65
N SER A 11 -0.58 -32.14 4.64
CA SER A 11 0.06 -32.91 3.56
C SER A 11 -0.80 -32.96 2.29
N ALA A 12 -2.11 -32.87 2.40
CA ALA A 12 -3.03 -32.88 1.26
C ALA A 12 -3.05 -31.54 0.49
N LYS A 13 -2.57 -30.43 1.07
CA LYS A 13 -2.56 -29.09 0.45
C LYS A 13 -1.35 -28.79 -0.43
N ARG A 14 -0.41 -29.75 -0.60
CA ARG A 14 0.67 -29.70 -1.62
C ARG A 14 0.21 -30.18 -3.00
N ARG A 15 -1.05 -30.03 -3.34
CA ARG A 15 -1.48 -30.12 -4.73
C ARG A 15 -1.30 -28.75 -5.35
N ARG A 16 -0.23 -28.63 -6.12
CA ARG A 16 0.04 -27.66 -7.18
C ARG A 16 -1.10 -26.66 -7.34
N SER A 17 -0.93 -25.48 -6.74
CA SER A 17 -1.50 -24.26 -7.32
C SER A 17 -0.96 -24.22 -8.73
N THR A 18 -1.76 -24.55 -9.71
CA THR A 18 -1.48 -24.23 -11.09
C THR A 18 -1.53 -22.71 -11.13
N GLU A 19 -0.39 -22.10 -10.84
CA GLU A 19 -0.17 -20.68 -11.09
C GLU A 19 -0.43 -20.54 -12.59
N MET A 20 -1.62 -20.02 -12.92
CA MET A 20 -1.91 -19.61 -14.28
C MET A 20 -0.91 -18.51 -14.57
N ALA A 21 0.20 -18.86 -15.21
CA ALA A 21 1.11 -17.90 -15.78
C ALA A 21 0.27 -17.05 -16.72
N VAL A 22 -0.02 -15.83 -16.33
CA VAL A 22 -0.55 -14.82 -17.25
C VAL A 22 0.52 -14.74 -18.35
N PRO A 23 0.22 -15.13 -19.59
CA PRO A 23 1.21 -15.04 -20.66
C PRO A 23 1.71 -13.62 -20.70
N ALA A 24 3.02 -13.44 -20.80
CA ALA A 24 3.60 -12.12 -21.04
C ALA A 24 2.82 -11.49 -22.20
N PRO A 25 2.24 -10.29 -22.03
CA PRO A 25 1.47 -9.70 -23.11
C PRO A 25 2.40 -9.63 -24.34
N ALA A 26 1.98 -10.25 -25.44
CA ALA A 26 2.54 -9.96 -26.73
C ALA A 26 2.61 -8.44 -26.79
N GLN A 27 3.74 -7.87 -27.27
CA GLN A 27 3.94 -6.42 -27.35
C GLN A 27 2.82 -5.81 -28.20
N ALA A 28 1.66 -5.62 -27.60
CA ALA A 28 0.56 -4.90 -28.23
C ALA A 28 1.05 -3.46 -28.36
N VAL A 29 1.10 -2.97 -29.60
CA VAL A 29 1.34 -1.54 -29.87
C VAL A 29 0.27 -0.78 -29.10
N GLN A 30 0.67 -0.04 -28.07
CA GLN A 30 -0.26 0.79 -27.31
C GLN A 30 -0.82 1.85 -28.26
N ALA A 31 -2.15 1.87 -28.42
CA ALA A 31 -2.85 2.85 -29.24
C ALA A 31 -2.86 4.27 -28.61
N PHE A 32 -2.27 4.44 -27.42
CA PHE A 32 -2.19 5.70 -26.67
C PHE A 32 -0.83 5.84 -26.00
N ASP A 33 -0.40 7.08 -25.75
CA ASP A 33 0.83 7.38 -25.01
C ASP A 33 0.63 7.35 -23.48
N THR A 34 1.73 7.34 -22.75
CA THR A 34 1.75 7.30 -21.28
C THR A 34 1.04 8.52 -20.66
N ARG A 35 1.07 9.67 -21.31
CA ARG A 35 0.43 10.90 -20.83
C ARG A 35 -1.08 10.77 -20.91
N THR A 36 -1.60 10.37 -22.05
CA THR A 36 -3.03 10.12 -22.29
C THR A 36 -3.57 9.09 -21.28
N PHE A 37 -2.82 8.02 -21.01
CA PHE A 37 -3.17 7.03 -20.01
C PHE A 37 -3.24 7.63 -18.60
N ARG A 38 -2.21 8.39 -18.18
CA ARG A 38 -2.19 9.07 -16.88
C ARG A 38 -3.34 10.06 -16.73
N ASP A 39 -3.65 10.83 -17.77
CA ASP A 39 -4.74 11.81 -17.76
C ASP A 39 -6.11 11.11 -17.62
N ALA A 40 -6.28 9.96 -18.25
CA ALA A 40 -7.51 9.16 -18.14
C ALA A 40 -7.67 8.58 -16.73
N VAL A 41 -6.65 7.86 -16.23
CA VAL A 41 -6.69 7.25 -14.90
C VAL A 41 -6.71 8.30 -13.78
N GLY A 42 -6.05 9.44 -14.01
CA GLY A 42 -6.02 10.58 -13.09
C GLY A 42 -7.41 11.19 -12.81
N ARG A 43 -8.42 10.90 -13.61
CA ARG A 43 -9.83 11.31 -13.35
C ARG A 43 -10.49 10.49 -12.24
N PHE A 44 -9.92 9.35 -11.88
CA PHE A 44 -10.35 8.55 -10.76
C PHE A 44 -9.75 9.12 -9.47
N ALA A 45 -10.59 9.74 -8.64
CA ALA A 45 -10.18 10.26 -7.35
C ALA A 45 -9.78 9.12 -6.41
N THR A 46 -8.60 9.21 -5.80
CA THR A 46 -8.09 8.22 -4.86
C THR A 46 -7.78 8.85 -3.52
N GLY A 47 -7.81 8.08 -2.46
CA GLY A 47 -7.14 8.43 -1.21
C GLY A 47 -5.62 8.47 -1.38
N VAL A 48 -4.94 8.97 -0.36
CA VAL A 48 -3.48 9.01 -0.28
C VAL A 48 -3.05 8.29 0.99
N ALA A 49 -2.08 7.40 0.86
CA ALA A 49 -1.51 6.70 2.00
C ALA A 49 0.01 6.84 2.04
N PHE A 50 0.56 6.88 3.25
CA PHE A 50 1.99 6.77 3.51
C PHE A 50 2.29 5.35 3.98
N VAL A 51 2.90 4.55 3.11
CA VAL A 51 3.33 3.19 3.43
C VAL A 51 4.71 3.26 4.05
N THR A 52 4.89 2.64 5.20
CA THR A 52 6.09 2.73 6.04
C THR A 52 6.62 1.35 6.39
N ALA A 53 7.91 1.24 6.64
CA ALA A 53 8.57 0.06 7.20
C ALA A 53 9.83 0.47 7.94
N ALA A 54 10.38 -0.43 8.75
CA ALA A 54 11.65 -0.20 9.45
C ALA A 54 12.64 -1.35 9.19
N PRO A 55 13.16 -1.50 7.95
CA PRO A 55 14.18 -2.50 7.65
C PRO A 55 15.45 -2.23 8.46
N ALA A 56 15.92 -3.23 9.21
CA ALA A 56 17.06 -3.12 10.13
C ALA A 56 16.92 -1.98 11.17
N GLY A 57 15.70 -1.64 11.57
CA GLY A 57 15.39 -0.56 12.52
C GLY A 57 15.37 0.85 11.91
N GLU A 58 15.71 1.01 10.64
CA GLU A 58 15.75 2.29 9.95
C GLU A 58 14.40 2.63 9.32
N PRO A 59 13.72 3.71 9.71
CA PRO A 59 12.43 4.06 9.13
C PRO A 59 12.57 4.41 7.64
N ALA A 60 11.65 3.90 6.85
CA ALA A 60 11.55 4.18 5.44
C ALA A 60 10.07 4.25 5.04
N GLY A 61 9.73 5.05 4.03
CA GLY A 61 8.35 5.17 3.60
C GLY A 61 8.20 5.68 2.18
N LEU A 62 7.02 5.47 1.61
CA LEU A 62 6.64 5.97 0.29
C LEU A 62 5.16 6.38 0.30
N ILE A 63 4.86 7.45 -0.42
CA ILE A 63 3.48 7.90 -0.62
C ILE A 63 2.89 7.15 -1.80
N VAL A 64 1.70 6.61 -1.62
CA VAL A 64 0.96 5.89 -2.64
C VAL A 64 -0.48 6.40 -2.72
N ASN A 65 -1.06 6.33 -3.91
CA ASN A 65 -2.47 6.55 -4.16
C ASN A 65 -3.16 5.28 -4.72
N SER A 66 -2.45 4.17 -4.70
CA SER A 66 -2.90 2.87 -5.23
C SER A 66 -3.37 1.90 -4.14
N LEU A 67 -3.59 2.40 -2.90
CA LEU A 67 -4.12 1.57 -1.82
C LEU A 67 -5.54 1.11 -2.14
N ALA A 68 -5.77 -0.20 -2.01
CA ALA A 68 -7.09 -0.79 -2.17
C ALA A 68 -7.33 -1.90 -1.13
N SER A 69 -8.59 -2.05 -0.69
CA SER A 69 -9.05 -3.23 0.02
C SER A 69 -9.19 -4.39 -0.95
N VAL A 70 -8.71 -5.58 -0.57
CA VAL A 70 -8.70 -6.79 -1.43
C VAL A 70 -9.65 -7.85 -0.90
N SER A 71 -9.67 -8.05 0.43
CA SER A 71 -10.48 -9.08 1.08
C SER A 71 -10.83 -8.65 2.50
N LEU A 72 -11.97 -9.14 2.98
CA LEU A 72 -12.38 -8.95 4.38
C LEU A 72 -12.02 -10.16 5.23
N GLU A 73 -11.97 -11.35 4.65
CA GLU A 73 -11.66 -12.60 5.37
C GLU A 73 -10.74 -13.49 4.52
N PRO A 74 -9.44 -13.55 4.85
CA PRO A 74 -8.76 -12.67 5.80
C PRO A 74 -8.73 -11.21 5.30
N ALA A 75 -8.54 -10.27 6.23
CA ALA A 75 -8.40 -8.85 5.88
C ALA A 75 -7.12 -8.62 5.08
N LEU A 76 -7.26 -8.21 3.81
CA LEU A 76 -6.16 -7.97 2.89
C LEU A 76 -6.27 -6.58 2.26
N VAL A 77 -5.12 -5.95 2.09
CA VAL A 77 -4.98 -4.70 1.34
C VAL A 77 -3.92 -4.87 0.25
N SER A 78 -3.98 -4.04 -0.78
CA SER A 78 -2.93 -3.97 -1.80
C SER A 78 -2.50 -2.54 -2.09
N PHE A 79 -1.27 -2.39 -2.60
CA PHE A 79 -0.75 -1.16 -3.18
C PHE A 79 0.30 -1.49 -4.24
N CYS A 80 0.61 -0.49 -5.10
CA CYS A 80 1.45 -0.72 -6.27
C CYS A 80 2.69 0.20 -6.28
N PRO A 81 3.83 -0.21 -5.70
CA PRO A 81 5.09 0.52 -5.81
C PRO A 81 5.77 0.25 -7.15
N SER A 82 6.50 1.25 -7.69
CA SER A 82 7.33 1.06 -8.86
C SER A 82 8.42 0.00 -8.63
N ARG A 83 8.71 -0.81 -9.64
CA ARG A 83 9.81 -1.79 -9.61
C ARG A 83 11.18 -1.12 -9.52
N SER A 84 11.32 0.10 -10.02
CA SER A 84 12.53 0.91 -9.91
C SER A 84 12.68 1.64 -8.56
N SER A 85 11.70 1.53 -7.65
CA SER A 85 11.74 2.19 -6.34
C SER A 85 12.81 1.58 -5.43
N LEU A 86 13.90 2.31 -5.21
CA LEU A 86 14.94 1.93 -4.24
C LEU A 86 14.37 1.88 -2.82
N THR A 87 13.44 2.77 -2.49
CA THR A 87 12.75 2.79 -1.20
C THR A 87 11.98 1.49 -0.98
N TRP A 88 11.15 1.06 -1.95
CA TRP A 88 10.43 -0.21 -1.84
C TRP A 88 11.38 -1.40 -1.77
N SER A 89 12.42 -1.42 -2.62
CA SER A 89 13.44 -2.48 -2.59
C SER A 89 14.09 -2.66 -1.20
N ARG A 90 14.23 -1.58 -0.43
CA ARG A 90 14.70 -1.61 0.96
C ARG A 90 13.59 -2.05 1.91
N MET A 91 12.40 -1.43 1.83
CA MET A 91 11.27 -1.66 2.73
C MET A 91 10.78 -3.12 2.73
N ARG A 92 10.69 -3.75 1.58
CA ARG A 92 10.19 -5.14 1.43
C ARG A 92 11.00 -6.17 2.23
N ARG A 93 12.26 -5.86 2.59
CA ARG A 93 13.13 -6.75 3.39
C ARG A 93 12.61 -6.89 4.82
N ALA A 94 11.88 -5.93 5.34
CA ALA A 94 11.27 -6.00 6.66
C ALA A 94 10.10 -6.99 6.73
N ARG A 95 9.56 -7.44 5.58
CA ARG A 95 8.40 -8.35 5.48
C ARG A 95 7.12 -7.79 6.09
N ARG A 96 7.20 -6.69 6.81
CA ARG A 96 6.09 -5.98 7.44
C ARG A 96 6.09 -4.53 7.00
N PHE A 97 4.90 -3.95 6.92
CA PHE A 97 4.73 -2.53 6.59
C PHE A 97 3.54 -1.92 7.32
N GLY A 98 3.62 -0.63 7.58
CA GLY A 98 2.52 0.18 8.04
C GLY A 98 1.82 0.85 6.87
N VAL A 99 0.52 1.05 6.96
CA VAL A 99 -0.25 1.91 6.07
C VAL A 99 -0.84 3.03 6.91
N ASN A 100 -0.51 4.27 6.59
CA ASN A 100 -1.05 5.45 7.24
C ASN A 100 -1.94 6.19 6.24
N VAL A 101 -3.25 6.17 6.42
CA VAL A 101 -4.20 6.90 5.58
C VAL A 101 -4.09 8.38 5.91
N LEU A 102 -3.72 9.18 4.92
CA LEU A 102 -3.40 10.59 5.13
C LEU A 102 -4.66 11.45 5.14
N GLY A 103 -4.71 12.36 6.11
CA GLY A 103 -5.70 13.42 6.19
C GLY A 103 -5.22 14.70 5.51
N ARG A 104 -6.14 15.68 5.41
CA ARG A 104 -5.90 17.01 4.85
C ARG A 104 -4.67 17.69 5.45
N GLN A 105 -4.44 17.53 6.76
CA GLN A 105 -3.30 18.10 7.47
C GLN A 105 -1.95 17.65 6.89
N HIS A 106 -1.90 16.48 6.27
CA HIS A 106 -0.69 15.93 5.67
C HIS A 106 -0.39 16.43 4.24
N GLN A 107 -1.20 17.33 3.67
CA GLN A 107 -0.99 17.78 2.28
C GLN A 107 0.41 18.37 2.04
N ARG A 108 0.90 19.21 2.96
CA ARG A 108 2.24 19.81 2.85
C ARG A 108 3.34 18.74 2.90
N PHE A 109 3.15 17.75 3.77
CA PHE A 109 4.04 16.60 3.85
C PHE A 109 4.03 15.80 2.54
N ALA A 110 2.85 15.46 2.01
CA ALA A 110 2.72 14.66 0.79
C ALA A 110 3.42 15.33 -0.41
N VAL A 111 3.28 16.64 -0.56
CA VAL A 111 3.99 17.41 -1.61
C VAL A 111 5.51 17.32 -1.42
N ARG A 112 6.01 17.53 -0.19
CA ARG A 112 7.46 17.54 0.11
C ARG A 112 8.09 16.16 -0.03
N ALA A 113 7.37 15.10 0.35
CA ALA A 113 7.89 13.73 0.38
C ALA A 113 7.87 13.02 -0.98
N THR A 114 7.26 13.62 -2.00
CA THR A 114 7.16 13.05 -3.35
C THR A 114 8.51 12.99 -4.08
N PRO A 115 9.41 14.01 -4.03
CA PRO A 115 10.70 13.94 -4.71
C PRO A 115 11.58 12.79 -4.19
N ALA A 116 12.43 12.27 -5.08
CA ALA A 116 13.44 11.29 -4.71
C ALA A 116 14.47 11.90 -3.74
N GLY A 117 14.91 11.11 -2.74
CA GLY A 117 15.92 11.54 -1.77
C GLY A 117 15.41 12.43 -0.64
N ALA A 118 14.13 12.78 -0.60
CA ALA A 118 13.55 13.54 0.50
C ALA A 118 13.58 12.72 1.81
N ASP A 119 13.88 13.39 2.93
CA ASP A 119 13.59 12.83 4.26
C ASP A 119 12.08 12.82 4.46
N ARG A 120 11.52 11.61 4.36
CA ARG A 120 10.07 11.41 4.41
C ARG A 120 9.50 11.34 5.82
N PHE A 121 10.32 11.41 6.86
CA PHE A 121 9.88 11.43 8.25
C PHE A 121 10.08 12.81 8.92
N ALA A 122 10.81 13.71 8.29
CA ALA A 122 11.06 15.04 8.84
C ALA A 122 9.76 15.80 9.13
N GLY A 123 9.60 16.20 10.39
CA GLY A 123 8.44 16.97 10.86
C GLY A 123 7.14 16.17 10.94
N LEU A 124 7.20 14.85 10.97
CA LEU A 124 6.08 13.97 11.28
C LEU A 124 6.24 13.43 12.71
N GLU A 125 5.11 13.32 13.40
CA GLU A 125 5.02 12.57 14.64
C GLU A 125 4.62 11.15 14.33
N TRP A 126 5.41 10.19 14.80
CA TRP A 126 5.19 8.78 14.56
C TRP A 126 5.69 7.92 15.73
N GLU A 127 5.14 6.75 15.85
CA GLU A 127 5.55 5.74 16.83
C GLU A 127 5.71 4.38 16.17
N LEU A 128 6.35 3.44 16.83
CA LEU A 128 6.38 2.06 16.39
C LEU A 128 5.08 1.36 16.81
N GLY A 129 4.39 0.77 15.86
CA GLY A 129 3.30 -0.15 16.11
C GLY A 129 3.79 -1.46 16.75
N ARG A 130 2.85 -2.34 17.11
CA ARG A 130 3.15 -3.65 17.73
C ARG A 130 4.03 -4.55 16.87
N GLY A 131 3.87 -4.46 15.54
CA GLY A 131 4.68 -5.18 14.56
C GLY A 131 6.01 -4.50 14.23
N GLY A 132 6.39 -3.42 14.94
CA GLY A 132 7.64 -2.70 14.75
C GLY A 132 7.68 -1.85 13.48
N VAL A 133 6.53 -1.48 12.93
CA VAL A 133 6.43 -0.59 11.77
C VAL A 133 6.12 0.84 12.20
N PRO A 134 6.68 1.88 11.56
CA PRO A 134 6.36 3.27 11.88
C PRO A 134 4.91 3.60 11.52
N LEU A 135 4.16 4.14 12.48
CA LEU A 135 2.79 4.61 12.29
C LEU A 135 2.68 6.08 12.68
N LEU A 136 2.03 6.90 11.86
CA LEU A 136 1.77 8.30 12.17
C LEU A 136 0.73 8.39 13.28
N THR A 137 0.96 9.27 14.26
CA THR A 137 0.08 9.45 15.42
C THR A 137 -1.23 10.14 15.06
N ASP A 138 -1.24 10.92 13.97
CA ASP A 138 -2.37 11.72 13.48
C ASP A 138 -2.93 11.24 12.13
N ALA A 139 -2.60 9.99 11.70
CA ALA A 139 -3.23 9.39 10.53
C ALA A 139 -4.74 9.19 10.75
N LEU A 140 -5.54 9.25 9.68
CA LEU A 140 -6.98 8.96 9.74
C LEU A 140 -7.27 7.50 10.07
N ALA A 141 -6.42 6.61 9.56
CA ALA A 141 -6.37 5.21 9.94
C ALA A 141 -4.94 4.71 9.76
N SER A 142 -4.52 3.77 10.60
CA SER A 142 -3.25 3.08 10.48
C SER A 142 -3.48 1.58 10.50
N LEU A 143 -2.77 0.86 9.62
CA LEU A 143 -2.83 -0.60 9.54
C LEU A 143 -1.40 -1.14 9.67
N GLU A 144 -1.26 -2.23 10.41
CA GLU A 144 -0.03 -3.02 10.43
C GLU A 144 -0.23 -4.27 9.59
N CYS A 145 0.65 -4.48 8.63
CA CYS A 145 0.48 -5.53 7.63
C CYS A 145 1.72 -6.42 7.53
N GLU A 146 1.50 -7.70 7.21
CA GLU A 146 2.51 -8.63 6.74
C GLU A 146 2.39 -8.81 5.23
N ILE A 147 3.53 -8.78 4.50
CA ILE A 147 3.55 -9.06 3.06
C ILE A 147 3.24 -10.54 2.84
N VAL A 148 2.11 -10.83 2.18
CA VAL A 148 1.69 -12.21 1.86
C VAL A 148 1.94 -12.57 0.40
N ALA A 149 1.95 -11.57 -0.51
CA ALA A 149 2.26 -11.80 -1.92
C ALA A 149 2.82 -10.53 -2.58
N GLU A 150 3.62 -10.72 -3.62
CA GLU A 150 4.11 -9.67 -4.50
C GLU A 150 4.08 -10.21 -5.93
N HIS A 151 3.33 -9.53 -6.79
CA HIS A 151 3.17 -9.91 -8.18
C HIS A 151 3.77 -8.84 -9.10
N PRO A 152 4.66 -9.19 -10.05
CA PRO A 152 5.13 -8.24 -11.04
C PRO A 152 3.98 -7.87 -11.99
N ALA A 153 3.78 -6.58 -12.21
CA ALA A 153 2.73 -6.03 -13.06
C ALA A 153 3.29 -4.85 -13.88
N GLY A 154 3.83 -5.13 -15.06
CA GLY A 154 4.48 -4.12 -15.88
C GLY A 154 5.70 -3.52 -15.17
N ASP A 155 5.70 -2.20 -15.02
CA ASP A 155 6.75 -1.41 -14.34
C ASP A 155 6.52 -1.26 -12.83
N HIS A 156 5.46 -1.88 -12.29
CA HIS A 156 5.11 -1.89 -10.86
C HIS A 156 5.07 -3.31 -10.27
N TRP A 157 5.00 -3.37 -8.95
CA TRP A 157 4.59 -4.54 -8.20
C TRP A 157 3.14 -4.36 -7.74
N ILE A 158 2.37 -5.45 -7.66
CA ILE A 158 1.16 -5.51 -6.84
C ILE A 158 1.57 -6.19 -5.54
N VAL A 159 1.61 -5.44 -4.47
CA VAL A 159 1.93 -5.94 -3.12
C VAL A 159 0.64 -6.21 -2.40
N VAL A 160 0.48 -7.42 -1.86
CA VAL A 160 -0.67 -7.80 -1.03
C VAL A 160 -0.19 -7.98 0.41
N GLY A 161 -0.84 -7.29 1.33
CA GLY A 161 -0.59 -7.36 2.76
C GLY A 161 -1.80 -7.89 3.52
N ARG A 162 -1.55 -8.83 4.46
CA ARG A 162 -2.53 -9.21 5.45
C ARG A 162 -2.50 -8.18 6.59
N VAL A 163 -3.65 -7.69 6.97
CA VAL A 163 -3.80 -6.75 8.09
C VAL A 163 -3.82 -7.55 9.41
N ASP A 164 -2.89 -7.26 10.30
CA ASP A 164 -2.76 -7.89 11.62
C ASP A 164 -3.27 -7.00 12.75
N ASP A 165 -3.19 -5.66 12.60
CA ASP A 165 -3.71 -4.68 13.56
C ASP A 165 -4.13 -3.41 12.83
N LEU A 166 -5.06 -2.66 13.41
CA LEU A 166 -5.54 -1.39 12.85
C LEU A 166 -5.99 -0.41 13.93
N ARG A 167 -5.90 0.88 13.59
CA ARG A 167 -6.44 1.98 14.38
C ARG A 167 -7.21 2.91 13.46
N VAL A 168 -8.27 3.52 13.96
CA VAL A 168 -9.07 4.50 13.23
C VAL A 168 -9.21 5.75 14.08
N SER A 169 -8.90 6.90 13.49
CA SER A 169 -9.07 8.22 14.11
C SER A 169 -10.55 8.66 14.02
N PRO A 170 -11.05 9.43 15.00
CA PRO A 170 -12.34 10.09 14.88
C PRO A 170 -12.35 11.22 13.83
N ILE A 171 -11.17 11.74 13.44
CA ILE A 171 -11.03 12.76 12.39
C ILE A 171 -11.28 12.09 11.03
N ASN A 172 -12.11 12.70 10.20
CA ASN A 172 -12.48 12.16 8.88
C ASN A 172 -12.41 13.23 7.79
N GLU A 173 -11.23 13.81 7.60
CA GLU A 173 -10.94 14.75 6.51
C GLU A 173 -9.85 14.17 5.59
N PRO A 174 -10.19 13.29 4.63
CA PRO A 174 -9.19 12.58 3.83
C PRO A 174 -8.45 13.51 2.88
N LEU A 175 -7.17 13.22 2.68
CA LEU A 175 -6.39 13.76 1.59
C LEU A 175 -6.72 12.98 0.32
N VAL A 176 -7.12 13.69 -0.74
CA VAL A 176 -7.51 13.09 -2.02
C VAL A 176 -6.49 13.48 -3.09
N PHE A 177 -6.19 12.55 -3.99
CA PHE A 177 -5.43 12.81 -5.20
C PHE A 177 -6.35 12.72 -6.42
N LEU A 178 -6.43 13.78 -7.22
CA LEU A 178 -7.28 13.88 -8.39
C LEU A 178 -6.61 14.74 -9.45
N ALA A 179 -6.57 14.26 -10.68
CA ALA A 179 -6.02 14.98 -11.85
C ALA A 179 -4.61 15.54 -11.58
N GLY A 180 -3.74 14.73 -10.99
CA GLY A 180 -2.34 15.10 -10.74
C GLY A 180 -2.12 16.06 -9.56
N ALA A 181 -3.15 16.35 -8.75
CA ALA A 181 -3.05 17.27 -7.63
C ALA A 181 -3.72 16.74 -6.36
N PHE A 182 -3.19 17.14 -5.20
CA PHE A 182 -3.85 16.91 -3.92
C PHE A 182 -5.08 17.82 -3.77
N ARG A 183 -6.15 17.26 -3.24
CA ARG A 183 -7.45 17.92 -3.02
C ARG A 183 -7.96 17.58 -1.63
N THR A 184 -8.91 18.37 -1.16
CA THR A 184 -9.69 18.10 0.05
C THR A 184 -11.14 17.86 -0.32
N VAL A 185 -11.81 16.99 0.44
CA VAL A 185 -13.25 16.75 0.28
C VAL A 185 -14.01 17.84 1.04
N GLN A 186 -14.95 18.49 0.39
CA GLN A 186 -15.96 19.31 1.07
C GLN A 186 -17.21 18.44 1.28
N TYR A 187 -17.55 18.22 2.53
CA TYR A 187 -18.84 17.58 2.85
C TYR A 187 -19.94 18.62 2.63
N GLY A 188 -20.79 18.39 1.63
CA GLY A 188 -22.02 19.19 1.49
C GLY A 188 -22.87 19.02 2.75
N GLN A 189 -23.47 20.11 3.23
CA GLN A 189 -24.50 20.00 4.27
C GLN A 189 -25.68 19.24 3.65
N SER A 190 -26.01 18.10 4.26
CA SER A 190 -27.20 17.30 3.93
C SER A 190 -28.42 17.99 4.49
#